data_7d9661d05ceee59eacc931731af87403
#
_entry.id   7d9661d05ceee59eacc931731af87403
#
_cell.length_a   1.000
_cell.length_b   1.000
_cell.length_c   1.000
_cell.angle_alpha   90.00
_cell.angle_beta   90.00
_cell.angle_gamma   90.00
#
_symmetry.space_group_name_H-M   'P 1'
#
loop_
_entity.id
_entity.type
_entity.pdbx_description
1 polymer ?
#
loop_
_entity_poly.entity_id
_entity_poly.type
_entity_poly.pdbx_seq_one_letter_code
_entity_poly.pdbx_strand_id
1 'polypeptide(L)'
;EAERDVDRTKKESRFNASFNASVGFNQVADNISAAYRNLLQQDLVSFTVSVPLVDWGVRKGKYNMAKNNLNVVKIAARQEEISLEEDVMMTVSDFSVQQDLIASAEEALDLAELAYDQTRKRFIIGKADINSLTLALNRQQEAQKNYIQAMQNYWLNYYKIRKLTLFDFESGMS
;
A
#
# COMPACT_ATOMS: atom_id res chain seq x y z
N GLU A 1 6.99 -16.74 -3.85
CA GLU A 1 7.80 -16.72 -5.08
C GLU A 1 9.24 -17.12 -4.79
N ALA A 2 9.93 -16.49 -3.85
CA ALA A 2 11.33 -16.78 -3.47
C ALA A 2 11.57 -18.24 -3.00
N GLU A 3 10.60 -18.86 -2.32
CA GLU A 3 10.68 -20.27 -1.95
C GLU A 3 10.63 -21.21 -3.17
N ARG A 4 9.78 -20.87 -4.16
CA ARG A 4 9.73 -21.60 -5.43
C ARG A 4 11.02 -21.46 -6.23
N ASP A 5 11.66 -20.28 -6.17
CA ASP A 5 12.93 -20.05 -6.86
C ASP A 5 14.08 -20.88 -6.27
N VAL A 6 14.11 -21.06 -4.95
CA VAL A 6 15.07 -21.98 -4.31
C VAL A 6 14.84 -23.41 -4.78
N ASP A 7 13.59 -23.87 -4.81
CA ASP A 7 13.24 -25.23 -5.23
C ASP A 7 13.51 -25.46 -6.73
N ARG A 8 13.17 -24.44 -7.57
CA ARG A 8 13.47 -24.44 -9.00
C ARG A 8 14.98 -24.52 -9.24
N THR A 9 15.77 -23.66 -8.59
CA THR A 9 17.24 -23.64 -8.73
C THR A 9 17.85 -24.98 -8.32
N LYS A 10 17.31 -25.61 -7.27
CA LYS A 10 17.73 -26.95 -6.84
C LYS A 10 17.42 -28.03 -7.88
N LYS A 11 16.27 -27.95 -8.55
CA LYS A 11 15.85 -28.91 -9.58
C LYS A 11 16.62 -28.71 -10.88
N GLU A 12 16.72 -27.48 -11.36
CA GLU A 12 17.45 -27.12 -12.58
C GLU A 12 18.96 -27.42 -12.49
N SER A 13 19.50 -27.50 -11.28
CA SER A 13 20.89 -27.84 -11.05
C SER A 13 21.22 -29.32 -11.35
N ARG A 14 20.25 -30.20 -11.55
CA ARG A 14 20.48 -31.65 -11.78
C ARG A 14 20.59 -31.98 -13.25
N PHE A 15 19.59 -31.61 -14.04
CA PHE A 15 19.56 -31.78 -15.49
C PHE A 15 18.64 -30.74 -16.10
N ASN A 16 18.85 -30.43 -17.37
CA ASN A 16 17.97 -29.57 -18.12
C ASN A 16 17.52 -30.30 -19.39
N ALA A 17 16.24 -30.32 -19.65
CA ALA A 17 15.65 -30.88 -20.86
C ALA A 17 14.90 -29.79 -21.61
N SER A 18 15.21 -29.58 -22.88
CA SER A 18 14.50 -28.65 -23.74
C SER A 18 13.93 -29.34 -24.96
N PHE A 19 12.69 -28.98 -25.26
CA PHE A 19 11.98 -29.41 -26.47
C PHE A 19 11.72 -28.17 -27.33
N ASN A 20 12.20 -28.21 -28.57
CA ASN A 20 11.96 -27.14 -29.52
C ASN A 20 11.33 -27.73 -30.77
N ALA A 21 10.23 -27.15 -31.20
CA ALA A 21 9.60 -27.45 -32.48
C ALA A 21 9.51 -26.16 -33.28
N SER A 22 9.97 -26.19 -34.51
CA SER A 22 9.86 -25.07 -35.43
C SER A 22 9.31 -25.54 -36.76
N VAL A 23 8.38 -24.75 -37.28
CA VAL A 23 7.84 -24.91 -38.64
C VAL A 23 8.29 -23.70 -39.46
N GLY A 24 8.91 -23.94 -40.53
CA GLY A 24 9.40 -22.88 -41.44
C GLY A 24 9.09 -23.18 -42.88
N PHE A 25 9.15 -22.17 -43.68
CA PHE A 25 9.10 -22.32 -45.15
C PHE A 25 10.41 -21.76 -45.71
N ASN A 26 11.06 -22.56 -46.53
CA ASN A 26 12.30 -22.18 -47.16
C ASN A 26 12.22 -22.38 -48.68
N GLN A 27 12.76 -21.47 -49.44
CA GLN A 27 12.87 -21.58 -50.89
C GLN A 27 14.06 -20.84 -51.44
N VAL A 28 14.75 -21.46 -52.38
CA VAL A 28 15.78 -20.85 -53.21
C VAL A 28 15.23 -20.73 -54.62
N ALA A 29 15.23 -19.50 -55.17
CA ALA A 29 14.74 -19.23 -56.52
C ALA A 29 15.57 -18.16 -57.21
N ASP A 30 15.71 -18.27 -58.51
CA ASP A 30 16.49 -17.33 -59.32
C ASP A 30 15.79 -15.98 -59.59
N ASN A 31 14.49 -15.90 -59.26
CA ASN A 31 13.70 -14.67 -59.33
C ASN A 31 12.61 -14.59 -58.27
N ILE A 32 12.17 -13.35 -57.97
CA ILE A 32 11.21 -13.04 -56.85
C ILE A 32 9.86 -13.73 -57.08
N SER A 33 9.37 -13.85 -58.31
CA SER A 33 8.07 -14.46 -58.60
C SER A 33 8.06 -16.00 -58.41
N ALA A 34 9.20 -16.65 -58.58
CA ALA A 34 9.37 -18.07 -58.34
C ALA A 34 9.55 -18.41 -56.87
N ALA A 35 10.06 -17.46 -56.08
CA ALA A 35 10.27 -17.63 -54.63
C ALA A 35 8.98 -17.86 -53.83
N TYR A 36 7.82 -17.49 -54.33
CA TYR A 36 6.54 -17.62 -53.67
C TYR A 36 5.64 -18.74 -54.22
N ARG A 37 6.07 -19.45 -55.24
CA ARG A 37 5.21 -20.46 -55.94
C ARG A 37 5.29 -21.86 -55.35
N ASN A 38 6.45 -22.28 -54.83
CA ASN A 38 6.64 -23.64 -54.32
C ASN A 38 7.44 -23.60 -53.00
N LEU A 39 6.83 -23.17 -51.95
CA LEU A 39 7.42 -23.13 -50.62
C LEU A 39 7.71 -24.53 -50.12
N LEU A 40 8.95 -24.86 -49.85
CA LEU A 40 9.34 -26.10 -49.15
C LEU A 40 9.12 -25.93 -47.67
N GLN A 41 8.20 -26.73 -47.11
CA GLN A 41 7.97 -26.80 -45.69
C GLN A 41 9.16 -27.48 -45.02
N GLN A 42 9.68 -26.86 -44.01
CA GLN A 42 10.77 -27.37 -43.17
C GLN A 42 10.28 -27.49 -41.74
N ASP A 43 10.04 -28.68 -41.29
CA ASP A 43 9.68 -28.96 -39.92
C ASP A 43 10.91 -29.47 -39.17
N LEU A 44 11.24 -28.83 -38.07
CA LEU A 44 12.34 -29.23 -37.22
C LEU A 44 11.84 -29.47 -35.78
N VAL A 45 12.05 -30.69 -35.31
CA VAL A 45 11.78 -31.04 -33.92
C VAL A 45 13.09 -31.46 -33.29
N SER A 46 13.45 -30.79 -32.20
CA SER A 46 14.66 -31.12 -31.42
C SER A 46 14.35 -31.34 -29.95
N PHE A 47 14.87 -32.42 -29.42
CA PHE A 47 14.83 -32.71 -27.98
C PHE A 47 16.27 -32.77 -27.48
N THR A 48 16.60 -31.89 -26.53
CA THR A 48 17.95 -31.77 -25.99
C THR A 48 17.92 -32.01 -24.49
N VAL A 49 18.72 -32.96 -24.02
CA VAL A 49 18.94 -33.20 -22.58
C VAL A 49 20.37 -32.80 -22.27
N SER A 50 20.55 -31.89 -21.32
CA SER A 50 21.85 -31.41 -20.85
C SER A 50 22.07 -31.81 -19.41
N VAL A 51 23.13 -32.58 -19.16
CA VAL A 51 23.54 -33.00 -17.83
C VAL A 51 24.92 -32.41 -17.56
N PRO A 52 25.05 -31.41 -16.66
CA PRO A 52 26.33 -30.82 -16.35
C PRO A 52 27.14 -31.77 -15.45
N LEU A 53 28.27 -32.27 -15.95
CA LEU A 53 29.16 -33.19 -15.23
C LEU A 53 30.11 -32.46 -14.27
N VAL A 54 30.62 -31.29 -14.70
CA VAL A 54 31.52 -30.45 -13.89
C VAL A 54 31.12 -28.99 -14.11
N ASP A 55 30.94 -28.21 -13.04
CA ASP A 55 30.49 -26.80 -13.12
C ASP A 55 31.29 -25.86 -12.19
N TRP A 56 32.41 -26.33 -11.64
CA TRP A 56 33.31 -25.52 -10.79
C TRP A 56 32.60 -24.77 -9.65
N GLY A 57 31.48 -25.31 -9.14
CA GLY A 57 30.73 -24.72 -8.04
C GLY A 57 29.65 -23.70 -8.42
N VAL A 58 29.43 -23.44 -9.72
CA VAL A 58 28.42 -22.48 -10.19
C VAL A 58 27.01 -22.84 -9.70
N ARG A 59 26.64 -24.12 -9.70
CA ARG A 59 25.34 -24.59 -9.19
C ARG A 59 25.17 -24.33 -7.69
N LYS A 60 26.21 -24.62 -6.90
CA LYS A 60 26.23 -24.33 -5.47
C LYS A 60 26.11 -22.82 -5.20
N GLY A 61 26.78 -22.01 -6.02
CA GLY A 61 26.70 -20.55 -5.98
C GLY A 61 25.28 -20.06 -6.25
N LYS A 62 24.65 -20.52 -7.33
CA LYS A 62 23.26 -20.17 -7.68
C LYS A 62 22.27 -20.57 -6.59
N TYR A 63 22.39 -21.77 -6.05
CA TYR A 63 21.54 -22.22 -4.95
C TYR A 63 21.70 -21.36 -3.68
N ASN A 64 22.95 -21.03 -3.32
CA ASN A 64 23.21 -20.15 -2.19
C ASN A 64 22.67 -18.73 -2.42
N MET A 65 22.76 -18.19 -3.64
CA MET A 65 22.14 -16.92 -3.99
C MET A 65 20.62 -16.97 -3.82
N ALA A 66 19.95 -17.98 -4.36
CA ALA A 66 18.51 -18.14 -4.20
C ALA A 66 18.09 -18.26 -2.73
N LYS A 67 18.86 -19.00 -1.93
CA LYS A 67 18.65 -19.13 -0.48
C LYS A 67 18.85 -17.81 0.27
N ASN A 68 19.88 -17.06 -0.08
CA ASN A 68 20.12 -15.72 0.50
C ASN A 68 19.01 -14.76 0.13
N ASN A 69 18.56 -14.76 -1.12
CA ASN A 69 17.42 -13.96 -1.56
C ASN A 69 16.14 -14.30 -0.79
N LEU A 70 15.87 -15.60 -0.56
CA LEU A 70 14.76 -16.03 0.29
C LEU A 70 14.88 -15.47 1.71
N ASN A 71 16.07 -15.49 2.30
CA ASN A 71 16.28 -14.91 3.63
C ASN A 71 16.02 -13.39 3.65
N VAL A 72 16.49 -12.66 2.63
CA VAL A 72 16.23 -11.22 2.49
C VAL A 72 14.72 -10.93 2.40
N VAL A 73 13.99 -11.70 1.58
CA VAL A 73 12.53 -11.55 1.46
C VAL A 73 11.82 -11.88 2.77
N LYS A 74 12.25 -12.90 3.50
CA LYS A 74 11.69 -13.24 4.84
C LYS A 74 11.93 -12.14 5.87
N ILE A 75 13.12 -11.54 5.87
CA ILE A 75 13.44 -10.42 6.77
C ILE A 75 12.61 -9.20 6.41
N ALA A 76 12.46 -8.88 5.11
CA ALA A 76 11.64 -7.78 4.64
C ALA A 76 10.16 -7.95 5.02
N ALA A 77 9.60 -9.16 4.85
CA ALA A 77 8.23 -9.46 5.28
C ALA A 77 8.03 -9.28 6.79
N ARG A 78 9.00 -9.75 7.60
CA ARG A 78 8.94 -9.57 9.05
C ARG A 78 9.06 -8.10 9.46
N GLN A 79 9.87 -7.32 8.76
CA GLN A 79 9.97 -5.87 9.00
C GLN A 79 8.67 -5.15 8.71
N GLU A 80 7.96 -5.57 7.64
CA GLU A 80 6.64 -5.02 7.29
C GLU A 80 5.58 -5.37 8.34
N GLU A 81 5.59 -6.59 8.88
CA GLU A 81 4.72 -6.99 9.99
C GLU A 81 4.93 -6.10 11.22
N ILE A 82 6.19 -5.89 11.62
CA ILE A 82 6.52 -5.03 12.76
C ILE A 82 6.06 -3.59 12.51
N SER A 83 6.33 -3.06 11.30
CA SER A 83 5.90 -1.70 10.92
C SER A 83 4.38 -1.55 10.96
N LEU A 84 3.63 -2.57 10.52
CA LEU A 84 2.18 -2.57 10.60
C LEU A 84 1.68 -2.58 12.05
N GLU A 85 2.29 -3.39 12.91
CA GLU A 85 1.94 -3.42 14.36
C GLU A 85 2.18 -2.05 15.02
N GLU A 86 3.32 -1.41 14.71
CA GLU A 86 3.65 -0.06 15.20
C GLU A 86 2.65 0.98 14.69
N ASP A 87 2.28 0.94 13.40
CA ASP A 87 1.29 1.84 12.80
C ASP A 87 -0.09 1.68 13.44
N VAL A 88 -0.51 0.46 13.74
CA VAL A 88 -1.76 0.20 14.44
C VAL A 88 -1.71 0.77 15.85
N MET A 89 -0.65 0.50 16.62
CA MET A 89 -0.49 1.01 17.98
C MET A 89 -0.52 2.55 18.03
N MET A 90 0.24 3.20 17.13
CA MET A 90 0.25 4.66 17.04
C MET A 90 -1.14 5.20 16.68
N THR A 91 -1.81 4.59 15.70
CA THR A 91 -3.13 5.07 15.27
C THR A 91 -4.18 4.90 16.36
N VAL A 92 -4.13 3.83 17.15
CA VAL A 92 -5.02 3.63 18.30
C VAL A 92 -4.74 4.67 19.41
N SER A 93 -3.47 4.97 19.68
CA SER A 93 -3.08 6.02 20.62
C SER A 93 -3.57 7.39 20.17
N ASP A 94 -3.36 7.74 18.89
CA ASP A 94 -3.85 8.98 18.29
C ASP A 94 -5.38 9.08 18.36
N PHE A 95 -6.08 7.98 18.14
CA PHE A 95 -7.55 7.93 18.25
C PHE A 95 -8.05 8.26 19.65
N SER A 96 -7.38 7.74 20.69
CA SER A 96 -7.71 8.08 22.08
C SER A 96 -7.53 9.59 22.33
N VAL A 97 -6.44 10.18 21.84
CA VAL A 97 -6.21 11.63 21.95
C VAL A 97 -7.29 12.44 21.20
N GLN A 98 -7.73 11.96 20.02
CA GLN A 98 -8.79 12.64 19.27
C GLN A 98 -10.14 12.62 20.01
N GLN A 99 -10.46 11.59 20.80
CA GLN A 99 -11.64 11.57 21.65
C GLN A 99 -11.63 12.68 22.69
N ASP A 100 -10.49 12.88 23.36
CA ASP A 100 -10.33 13.95 24.34
C ASP A 100 -10.37 15.34 23.70
N LEU A 101 -9.79 15.47 22.49
CA LEU A 101 -9.79 16.72 21.74
C LEU A 101 -11.20 17.13 21.27
N ILE A 102 -12.06 16.18 20.88
CA ILE A 102 -13.45 16.48 20.54
C ILE A 102 -14.19 17.02 21.76
N ALA A 103 -14.09 16.33 22.91
CA ALA A 103 -14.76 16.76 24.13
C ALA A 103 -14.33 18.17 24.56
N SER A 104 -13.02 18.45 24.49
CA SER A 104 -12.47 19.77 24.80
C SER A 104 -12.92 20.85 23.81
N ALA A 105 -12.99 20.52 22.52
CA ALA A 105 -13.44 21.44 21.47
C ALA A 105 -14.93 21.74 21.55
N GLU A 106 -15.76 20.76 21.96
CA GLU A 106 -17.19 20.93 22.23
C GLU A 106 -17.42 21.88 23.40
N GLU A 107 -16.74 21.65 24.53
CA GLU A 107 -16.80 22.55 25.69
C GLU A 107 -16.35 23.98 25.36
N ALA A 108 -15.29 24.12 24.56
CA ALA A 108 -14.81 25.43 24.11
C ALA A 108 -15.84 26.13 23.21
N LEU A 109 -16.55 25.41 22.37
CA LEU A 109 -17.64 25.93 21.52
C LEU A 109 -18.79 26.43 22.38
N ASP A 110 -19.27 25.62 23.33
CA ASP A 110 -20.37 25.97 24.24
C ASP A 110 -20.05 27.24 25.02
N LEU A 111 -18.82 27.34 25.56
CA LEU A 111 -18.38 28.54 26.28
C LEU A 111 -18.29 29.77 25.37
N ALA A 112 -17.83 29.61 24.12
CA ALA A 112 -17.75 30.70 23.16
C ALA A 112 -19.15 31.18 22.71
N GLU A 113 -20.10 30.28 22.54
CA GLU A 113 -21.50 30.61 22.24
C GLU A 113 -22.15 31.37 23.40
N LEU A 114 -21.98 30.89 24.61
CA LEU A 114 -22.49 31.56 25.80
C LEU A 114 -21.89 32.99 25.94
N ALA A 115 -20.59 33.12 25.73
CA ALA A 115 -19.89 34.41 25.79
C ALA A 115 -20.40 35.39 24.72
N TYR A 116 -20.61 34.90 23.50
CA TYR A 116 -21.20 35.71 22.41
C TYR A 116 -22.62 36.16 22.77
N ASP A 117 -23.45 35.28 23.23
CA ASP A 117 -24.86 35.59 23.61
C ASP A 117 -24.93 36.64 24.75
N GLN A 118 -24.09 36.48 25.75
CA GLN A 118 -24.02 37.45 26.84
C GLN A 118 -23.51 38.81 26.36
N THR A 119 -22.50 38.84 25.50
CA THR A 119 -21.93 40.07 24.94
C THR A 119 -22.95 40.76 24.06
N ARG A 120 -23.68 40.00 23.23
CA ARG A 120 -24.80 40.52 22.41
C ARG A 120 -25.91 41.16 23.24
N LYS A 121 -26.33 40.51 24.35
CA LYS A 121 -27.32 41.08 25.27
C LYS A 121 -26.83 42.37 25.91
N ARG A 122 -25.56 42.45 26.30
CA ARG A 122 -24.93 43.69 26.84
C ARG A 122 -24.80 44.78 25.81
N PHE A 123 -24.50 44.45 24.56
CA PHE A 123 -24.45 45.40 23.45
C PHE A 123 -25.83 46.04 23.18
N ILE A 124 -26.90 45.25 23.17
CA ILE A 124 -28.29 45.74 22.94
C ILE A 124 -28.67 46.78 24.00
N ILE A 125 -28.25 46.60 25.23
CA ILE A 125 -28.56 47.55 26.33
C ILE A 125 -27.48 48.63 26.52
N GLY A 126 -26.57 48.80 25.54
CA GLY A 126 -25.53 49.84 25.54
C GLY A 126 -24.41 49.62 26.55
N LYS A 127 -24.25 48.42 27.12
CA LYS A 127 -23.20 48.07 28.12
C LYS A 127 -21.98 47.36 27.50
N ALA A 128 -21.94 47.16 26.23
CA ALA A 128 -20.77 46.64 25.48
C ALA A 128 -20.65 47.43 24.16
N ASP A 129 -19.41 47.56 23.68
CA ASP A 129 -19.12 48.21 22.40
C ASP A 129 -19.12 47.20 21.23
N ILE A 130 -19.06 47.73 19.99
CA ILE A 130 -19.06 46.93 18.79
C ILE A 130 -17.79 46.03 18.68
N ASN A 131 -16.65 46.53 19.19
CA ASN A 131 -15.39 45.75 19.15
C ASN A 131 -15.49 44.52 20.02
N SER A 132 -16.09 44.65 21.22
CA SER A 132 -16.36 43.54 22.13
C SER A 132 -17.26 42.49 21.50
N LEU A 133 -18.34 42.96 20.81
CA LEU A 133 -19.25 42.04 20.10
C LEU A 133 -18.55 41.31 18.94
N THR A 134 -17.79 42.04 18.13
CA THR A 134 -17.04 41.46 17.01
C THR A 134 -16.00 40.45 17.50
N LEU A 135 -15.30 40.74 18.60
CA LEU A 135 -14.33 39.82 19.19
C LEU A 135 -15.01 38.55 19.69
N ALA A 136 -16.17 38.66 20.35
CA ALA A 136 -16.92 37.50 20.81
C ALA A 136 -17.43 36.64 19.64
N LEU A 137 -17.90 37.26 18.55
CA LEU A 137 -18.30 36.59 17.33
C LEU A 137 -17.13 35.83 16.68
N ASN A 138 -15.96 36.47 16.56
CA ASN A 138 -14.78 35.84 15.98
C ASN A 138 -14.34 34.62 16.80
N ARG A 139 -14.37 34.72 18.14
CA ARG A 139 -14.05 33.61 19.04
C ARG A 139 -15.02 32.44 18.88
N GLN A 140 -16.32 32.72 18.76
CA GLN A 140 -17.34 31.70 18.50
C GLN A 140 -17.08 30.99 17.17
N GLN A 141 -16.80 31.74 16.10
CA GLN A 141 -16.53 31.16 14.78
C GLN A 141 -15.25 30.30 14.79
N GLU A 142 -14.22 30.76 15.51
CA GLU A 142 -12.97 30.00 15.66
C GLU A 142 -13.20 28.72 16.44
N ALA A 143 -13.93 28.75 17.55
CA ALA A 143 -14.30 27.56 18.32
C ALA A 143 -15.11 26.58 17.50
N GLN A 144 -16.10 27.05 16.72
CA GLN A 144 -16.87 26.22 15.83
C GLN A 144 -16.02 25.54 14.74
N LYS A 145 -15.10 26.28 14.14
CA LYS A 145 -14.13 25.73 13.18
C LYS A 145 -13.27 24.64 13.82
N ASN A 146 -12.77 24.91 15.03
CA ASN A 146 -11.91 23.94 15.75
C ASN A 146 -12.68 22.65 16.11
N TYR A 147 -13.93 22.77 16.52
CA TYR A 147 -14.80 21.62 16.78
C TYR A 147 -15.02 20.76 15.53
N ILE A 148 -15.34 21.40 14.39
CA ILE A 148 -15.52 20.69 13.10
C ILE A 148 -14.20 19.99 12.70
N GLN A 149 -13.06 20.65 12.90
CA GLN A 149 -11.76 20.06 12.60
C GLN A 149 -11.43 18.87 13.51
N ALA A 150 -11.73 18.96 14.80
CA ALA A 150 -11.57 17.85 15.74
C ALA A 150 -12.44 16.65 15.34
N MET A 151 -13.72 16.90 15.00
CA MET A 151 -14.63 15.87 14.51
C MET A 151 -14.12 15.21 13.22
N GLN A 152 -13.62 16.00 12.27
CA GLN A 152 -13.03 15.47 11.04
C GLN A 152 -11.83 14.57 11.34
N ASN A 153 -10.93 15.01 12.21
CA ASN A 153 -9.74 14.24 12.59
C ASN A 153 -10.12 12.93 13.29
N TYR A 154 -11.14 12.96 14.14
CA TYR A 154 -11.68 11.77 14.78
C TYR A 154 -12.13 10.73 13.75
N TRP A 155 -12.96 11.12 12.80
CA TRP A 155 -13.46 10.21 11.76
C TRP A 155 -12.34 9.71 10.85
N LEU A 156 -11.37 10.56 10.50
CA LEU A 156 -10.20 10.13 9.73
C LEU A 156 -9.38 9.06 10.46
N ASN A 157 -9.15 9.23 11.77
CA ASN A 157 -8.44 8.22 12.57
C ASN A 157 -9.27 6.94 12.74
N TYR A 158 -10.58 7.03 12.95
CA TYR A 158 -11.48 5.89 13.02
C TYR A 158 -11.37 5.03 11.74
N TYR A 159 -11.51 5.65 10.56
CA TYR A 159 -11.42 4.93 9.31
C TYR A 159 -9.99 4.45 9.00
N LYS A 160 -8.98 5.13 9.51
CA LYS A 160 -7.59 4.68 9.40
C LYS A 160 -7.36 3.39 10.17
N ILE A 161 -7.85 3.28 11.42
CA ILE A 161 -7.81 2.04 12.20
C ILE A 161 -8.54 0.92 11.46
N ARG A 162 -9.76 1.17 11.02
CA ARG A 162 -10.55 0.20 10.27
C ARG A 162 -9.82 -0.30 9.01
N LYS A 163 -9.15 0.59 8.29
CA LYS A 163 -8.34 0.24 7.12
C LYS A 163 -7.13 -0.63 7.48
N LEU A 164 -6.43 -0.31 8.57
CA LEU A 164 -5.23 -1.04 9.00
C LEU A 164 -5.56 -2.43 9.55
N THR A 165 -6.66 -2.54 10.29
CA THR A 165 -7.08 -3.78 10.93
C THR A 165 -7.99 -4.64 10.05
N LEU A 166 -8.57 -4.07 8.99
CA LEU A 166 -9.62 -4.68 8.16
C LEU A 166 -10.84 -5.13 8.98
N PHE A 167 -11.01 -4.57 10.18
CA PHE A 167 -12.09 -4.91 11.10
C PHE A 167 -13.12 -3.78 11.20
N ASP A 168 -14.39 -4.12 11.10
CA ASP A 168 -15.50 -3.19 11.29
C ASP A 168 -15.99 -3.23 12.74
N PHE A 169 -15.70 -2.17 13.49
CA PHE A 169 -16.02 -2.07 14.91
C PHE A 169 -17.52 -1.90 15.17
N GLU A 170 -18.32 -1.45 14.20
CA GLU A 170 -19.77 -1.32 14.32
C GLU A 170 -20.48 -2.65 14.09
N SER A 171 -20.08 -3.39 13.06
CA SER A 171 -20.69 -4.67 12.71
C SER A 171 -20.04 -5.86 13.42
N GLY A 172 -18.85 -5.70 14.00
CA GLY A 172 -18.09 -6.76 14.64
C GLY A 172 -17.57 -7.82 13.64
N MET A 173 -17.46 -7.48 12.35
CA MET A 173 -17.02 -8.37 11.28
C MET A 173 -15.70 -7.89 10.68
N SER A 174 -14.85 -8.85 10.30
CA SER A 174 -13.59 -8.64 9.54
C SER A 174 -13.78 -8.92 8.06
#